data_d9a7b7d6e7676878bf64268d277674ba
#
_entry.id   d9a7b7d6e7676878bf64268d277674ba
#
_cell.length_a   1.000
_cell.length_b   1.000
_cell.length_c   1.000
_cell.angle_alpha   90.00
_cell.angle_beta   90.00
_cell.angle_gamma   90.00
#
_symmetry.space_group_name_H-M   'P 1'
#
loop_
_entity.id
_entity.type
_entity.pdbx_description
1 polymer ?
#
loop_
_entity_poly.entity_id
_entity_poly.type
_entity_poly.pdbx_seq_one_letter_code
_entity_poly.pdbx_strand_id
1 'polypeptide(L)'
;LGTNMAGDPDAVASIAANLGVSPDDAAGMERVMTSAAHVGAWKWCFWIPSAIAFAGAIGLVVFLRDTPTSVGLPELEGTETRQVKTEKKGAEHKAFLMKYVFKNPLIWILGFANFFVYIVRFSVLDWGPSLLSQSKGVSMSHAGWLVAMFEIAGILGMLFAGWATDKWLKGRAHRTCVFCMAGAALFVFLFWQLPADAPIWLLFTTLCAAGFCIYGPQALIGIAAANQATKKAAATANGLTGLFGYASTLVSGVGLGFVAQHYGWNWAYVGILGMAVVGMLVFLLMWGAKADGYEPEAE
;
A
#
# COMPACT_ATOMS: atom_id res chain seq x y z
N LEU A 1 -3.67 12.76 -26.77
CA LEU A 1 -3.65 12.46 -28.20
C LEU A 1 -2.98 11.11 -28.38
N GLY A 2 -3.62 10.02 -27.88
CA GLY A 2 -3.23 8.65 -28.20
C GLY A 2 -3.48 8.43 -29.68
N THR A 3 -2.52 7.85 -30.37
CA THR A 3 -2.72 7.42 -31.76
C THR A 3 -3.88 6.45 -31.77
N ASN A 4 -4.98 6.86 -32.37
CA ASN A 4 -6.11 5.98 -32.62
C ASN A 4 -5.65 4.94 -33.64
N MET A 5 -5.39 3.71 -33.19
CA MET A 5 -4.94 2.62 -34.05
C MET A 5 -6.07 2.00 -34.89
N ALA A 6 -7.32 2.46 -34.72
CA ALA A 6 -8.43 2.00 -35.54
C ALA A 6 -8.29 2.36 -37.02
N GLY A 7 -7.45 3.33 -37.34
CA GLY A 7 -7.09 3.69 -38.74
C GLY A 7 -5.85 2.98 -39.28
N ASP A 8 -5.18 2.14 -38.47
CA ASP A 8 -3.99 1.38 -38.86
C ASP A 8 -4.40 -0.08 -39.20
N PRO A 9 -4.38 -0.49 -40.47
CA PRO A 9 -4.81 -1.83 -40.89
C PRO A 9 -4.01 -2.95 -40.23
N ASP A 10 -2.70 -2.75 -40.01
CA ASP A 10 -1.83 -3.78 -39.44
C ASP A 10 -2.10 -3.97 -37.96
N ALA A 11 -2.38 -2.87 -37.22
CA ALA A 11 -2.78 -2.91 -35.83
C ALA A 11 -4.16 -3.58 -35.67
N VAL A 12 -5.12 -3.25 -36.51
CA VAL A 12 -6.44 -3.86 -36.52
C VAL A 12 -6.35 -5.36 -36.80
N ALA A 13 -5.55 -5.77 -37.82
CA ALA A 13 -5.34 -7.17 -38.16
C ALA A 13 -4.69 -7.95 -37.00
N SER A 14 -3.68 -7.38 -36.31
CA SER A 14 -3.02 -8.02 -35.19
C SER A 14 -3.98 -8.20 -33.99
N ILE A 15 -4.83 -7.22 -33.71
CA ILE A 15 -5.84 -7.30 -32.65
C ILE A 15 -6.93 -8.32 -32.99
N ALA A 16 -7.38 -8.36 -34.25
CA ALA A 16 -8.35 -9.35 -34.71
C ALA A 16 -7.81 -10.77 -34.59
N ALA A 17 -6.56 -11.00 -35.01
CA ALA A 17 -5.88 -12.30 -34.86
C ALA A 17 -5.77 -12.75 -33.40
N ASN A 18 -5.40 -11.83 -32.49
CA ASN A 18 -5.28 -12.12 -31.06
C ASN A 18 -6.64 -12.42 -30.40
N LEU A 19 -7.72 -11.83 -30.89
CA LEU A 19 -9.08 -12.07 -30.41
C LEU A 19 -9.78 -13.24 -31.13
N GLY A 20 -9.15 -13.83 -32.14
CA GLY A 20 -9.73 -14.91 -32.95
C GLY A 20 -10.95 -14.48 -33.77
N VAL A 21 -11.02 -13.21 -34.13
CA VAL A 21 -12.14 -12.60 -34.88
C VAL A 21 -11.91 -12.72 -36.36
N SER A 22 -12.87 -13.31 -37.10
CA SER A 22 -12.84 -13.33 -38.57
C SER A 22 -13.22 -11.97 -39.17
N PRO A 23 -12.64 -11.55 -40.26
CA PRO A 23 -13.01 -10.32 -40.98
C PRO A 23 -14.49 -10.24 -41.38
N ASP A 24 -15.15 -11.38 -41.50
CA ASP A 24 -16.57 -11.49 -41.90
C ASP A 24 -17.53 -11.35 -40.69
N ASP A 25 -17.02 -11.36 -39.44
CA ASP A 25 -17.81 -11.17 -38.22
C ASP A 25 -17.91 -9.66 -37.89
N ALA A 26 -19.01 -9.04 -38.34
CA ALA A 26 -19.24 -7.61 -38.14
C ALA A 26 -19.26 -7.21 -36.65
N ALA A 27 -19.85 -8.03 -35.77
CA ALA A 27 -19.91 -7.76 -34.33
C ALA A 27 -18.55 -7.94 -33.68
N GLY A 28 -17.78 -8.92 -34.11
CA GLY A 28 -16.39 -9.13 -33.69
C GLY A 28 -15.49 -7.98 -34.13
N MET A 29 -15.62 -7.53 -35.38
CA MET A 29 -14.85 -6.41 -35.93
C MET A 29 -15.17 -5.08 -35.22
N GLU A 30 -16.41 -4.83 -34.81
CA GLU A 30 -16.74 -3.67 -34.00
C GLU A 30 -15.98 -3.68 -32.66
N ARG A 31 -15.85 -4.85 -32.01
CA ARG A 31 -15.02 -5.00 -30.79
C ARG A 31 -13.53 -4.76 -31.07
N VAL A 32 -13.01 -5.26 -32.20
CA VAL A 32 -11.63 -5.01 -32.63
C VAL A 32 -11.39 -3.52 -32.84
N MET A 33 -12.28 -2.83 -33.55
CA MET A 33 -12.18 -1.39 -33.80
C MET A 33 -12.25 -0.57 -32.51
N THR A 34 -13.13 -0.93 -31.58
CA THR A 34 -13.22 -0.31 -30.26
C THR A 34 -11.94 -0.52 -29.45
N SER A 35 -11.39 -1.73 -29.48
CA SER A 35 -10.11 -2.04 -28.83
C SER A 35 -8.96 -1.25 -29.43
N ALA A 36 -8.89 -1.16 -30.77
CA ALA A 36 -7.86 -0.39 -31.48
C ALA A 36 -7.96 1.12 -31.19
N ALA A 37 -9.16 1.65 -31.05
CA ALA A 37 -9.38 3.05 -30.67
C ALA A 37 -8.86 3.35 -29.25
N HIS A 38 -8.89 2.36 -28.35
CA HIS A 38 -8.47 2.53 -26.95
C HIS A 38 -7.02 2.17 -26.66
N VAL A 39 -6.31 1.52 -27.59
CA VAL A 39 -4.91 1.08 -27.41
C VAL A 39 -3.96 2.22 -27.02
N GLY A 40 -4.20 3.43 -27.48
CA GLY A 40 -3.41 4.61 -27.10
C GLY A 40 -3.80 5.26 -25.76
N ALA A 41 -4.98 4.92 -25.21
CA ALA A 41 -5.54 5.61 -24.04
C ALA A 41 -4.76 5.29 -22.74
N TRP A 42 -4.08 4.13 -22.65
CA TRP A 42 -3.29 3.75 -21.48
C TRP A 42 -2.17 4.77 -21.14
N LYS A 43 -1.66 5.49 -22.14
CA LYS A 43 -0.63 6.53 -21.93
C LYS A 43 -1.12 7.63 -20.99
N TRP A 44 -2.41 7.98 -21.04
CA TRP A 44 -3.00 9.00 -20.19
C TRP A 44 -3.04 8.59 -18.72
N CYS A 45 -3.08 7.27 -18.44
CA CYS A 45 -2.98 6.75 -17.08
C CYS A 45 -1.63 7.08 -16.41
N PHE A 46 -0.59 7.36 -17.20
CA PHE A 46 0.72 7.77 -16.71
C PHE A 46 0.93 9.29 -16.84
N TRP A 47 0.52 9.90 -17.94
CA TRP A 47 0.74 11.32 -18.19
C TRP A 47 -0.04 12.21 -17.24
N ILE A 48 -1.32 11.91 -16.97
CA ILE A 48 -2.15 12.74 -16.07
C ILE A 48 -1.64 12.70 -14.64
N PRO A 49 -1.42 11.55 -13.99
CA PRO A 49 -0.85 11.51 -12.64
C PRO A 49 0.54 12.14 -12.56
N SER A 50 1.39 11.94 -13.59
CA SER A 50 2.72 12.55 -13.64
C SER A 50 2.65 14.07 -13.71
N ALA A 51 1.75 14.63 -14.52
CA ALA A 51 1.55 16.08 -14.61
C ALA A 51 1.05 16.66 -13.28
N ILE A 52 0.12 15.98 -12.61
CA ILE A 52 -0.38 16.38 -11.29
C ILE A 52 0.74 16.33 -10.25
N ALA A 53 1.53 15.25 -10.24
CA ALA A 53 2.66 15.12 -9.32
C ALA A 53 3.72 16.21 -9.56
N PHE A 54 4.02 16.52 -10.82
CA PHE A 54 4.95 17.58 -11.19
C PHE A 54 4.45 18.96 -10.77
N ALA A 55 3.17 19.25 -10.99
CA ALA A 55 2.55 20.49 -10.50
C ALA A 55 2.57 20.58 -8.97
N GLY A 56 2.31 19.46 -8.28
CA GLY A 56 2.44 19.36 -6.82
C GLY A 56 3.87 19.62 -6.35
N ALA A 57 4.87 19.04 -7.02
CA ALA A 57 6.28 19.27 -6.71
C ALA A 57 6.68 20.76 -6.86
N ILE A 58 6.24 21.42 -7.94
CA ILE A 58 6.43 22.86 -8.12
C ILE A 58 5.76 23.63 -6.96
N GLY A 59 4.51 23.28 -6.63
CA GLY A 59 3.80 23.87 -5.50
C GLY A 59 4.58 23.73 -4.18
N LEU A 60 5.14 22.58 -3.89
CA LEU A 60 5.97 22.34 -2.70
C LEU A 60 7.22 23.23 -2.71
N VAL A 61 7.92 23.34 -3.84
CA VAL A 61 9.12 24.20 -3.95
C VAL A 61 8.78 25.68 -3.72
N VAL A 62 7.62 26.13 -4.23
CA VAL A 62 7.22 27.55 -4.13
C VAL A 62 6.67 27.88 -2.75
N PHE A 63 5.84 27.03 -2.16
CA PHE A 63 5.08 27.35 -0.95
C PHE A 63 5.67 26.73 0.33
N LEU A 64 6.38 25.58 0.23
CA LEU A 64 6.93 24.95 1.41
C LEU A 64 8.18 25.69 1.89
N ARG A 65 8.25 25.93 3.19
CA ARG A 65 9.42 26.49 3.87
C ARG A 65 9.97 25.49 4.88
N ASP A 66 11.27 25.37 4.93
CA ASP A 66 11.96 24.35 5.75
C ASP A 66 11.90 24.64 7.25
N THR A 67 11.79 25.91 7.62
CA THR A 67 11.80 26.34 9.03
C THR A 67 10.75 27.39 9.31
N PRO A 68 10.15 27.43 10.53
CA PRO A 68 9.24 28.47 10.94
C PRO A 68 9.86 29.87 10.86
N THR A 69 11.14 30.01 11.17
CA THR A 69 11.90 31.27 11.12
C THR A 69 12.00 31.85 9.71
N SER A 70 11.97 31.01 8.67
CA SER A 70 11.99 31.48 7.27
C SER A 70 10.73 32.25 6.87
N VAL A 71 9.66 32.16 7.66
CA VAL A 71 8.38 32.88 7.49
C VAL A 71 8.10 33.84 8.65
N GLY A 72 9.12 34.16 9.47
CA GLY A 72 8.98 35.09 10.58
C GLY A 72 8.27 34.55 11.82
N LEU A 73 8.07 33.24 11.92
CA LEU A 73 7.51 32.60 13.10
C LEU A 73 8.64 32.26 14.11
N PRO A 74 8.35 32.26 15.44
CA PRO A 74 9.32 31.88 16.44
C PRO A 74 9.76 30.42 16.28
N GLU A 75 10.99 30.10 16.67
CA GLU A 75 11.46 28.72 16.73
C GLU A 75 10.63 27.91 17.73
N LEU A 76 10.33 26.67 17.36
CA LEU A 76 9.70 25.74 18.29
C LEU A 76 10.71 25.37 19.37
N GLU A 77 10.33 25.50 20.65
CA GLU A 77 11.14 25.07 21.78
C GLU A 77 11.62 23.62 21.58
N GLY A 78 12.92 23.40 21.71
CA GLY A 78 13.55 22.09 21.48
C GLY A 78 14.09 21.85 20.05
N THR A 79 14.00 22.83 19.16
CA THR A 79 14.70 22.78 17.86
C THR A 79 16.06 23.47 18.03
N GLU A 80 17.05 22.76 18.55
CA GLU A 80 18.42 23.26 18.55
C GLU A 80 18.85 23.58 17.11
N THR A 81 19.18 24.84 16.88
CA THR A 81 19.70 25.36 15.61
C THR A 81 20.85 24.45 15.16
N ARG A 82 20.64 23.74 14.06
CA ARG A 82 21.61 22.83 13.46
C ARG A 82 22.76 23.64 12.88
N GLN A 83 23.62 24.17 13.75
CA GLN A 83 24.90 24.66 13.31
C GLN A 83 25.76 23.47 12.88
N VAL A 84 25.96 23.40 11.60
CA VAL A 84 26.78 22.41 10.88
C VAL A 84 28.20 22.48 11.38
N LYS A 85 28.58 21.55 12.28
CA LYS A 85 29.99 21.15 12.50
C LYS A 85 30.19 19.80 11.82
N THR A 86 30.77 19.81 10.63
CA THR A 86 30.56 18.82 9.57
C THR A 86 31.49 17.63 9.52
N GLU A 87 32.42 17.37 10.43
CA GLU A 87 33.41 16.28 10.20
C GLU A 87 33.61 15.26 11.32
N LYS A 88 33.31 15.56 12.57
CA LYS A 88 33.34 14.54 13.65
C LYS A 88 32.02 13.79 13.85
N LYS A 89 30.94 14.26 13.27
CA LYS A 89 29.58 13.72 13.45
C LYS A 89 29.29 12.43 12.69
N GLY A 90 30.01 12.05 11.67
CA GLY A 90 29.68 10.88 10.84
C GLY A 90 29.82 9.54 11.59
N ALA A 91 30.91 9.35 12.36
CA ALA A 91 31.12 8.12 13.10
C ALA A 91 30.20 8.01 14.32
N GLU A 92 29.97 9.12 15.04
CA GLU A 92 29.06 9.19 16.18
C GLU A 92 27.61 9.00 15.72
N HIS A 93 27.20 9.63 14.61
CA HIS A 93 25.88 9.46 14.05
C HIS A 93 25.64 8.02 13.57
N LYS A 94 26.64 7.39 12.93
CA LYS A 94 26.58 5.99 12.52
C LYS A 94 26.44 5.06 13.73
N ALA A 95 27.21 5.30 14.79
CA ALA A 95 27.12 4.53 16.03
C ALA A 95 25.74 4.71 16.70
N PHE A 96 25.19 5.92 16.68
CA PHE A 96 23.86 6.25 17.16
C PHE A 96 22.76 5.49 16.38
N LEU A 97 22.78 5.55 15.05
CA LEU A 97 21.82 4.82 14.22
C LEU A 97 21.96 3.31 14.40
N MET A 98 23.19 2.80 14.53
CA MET A 98 23.44 1.40 14.81
C MET A 98 22.80 0.95 16.12
N LYS A 99 22.86 1.76 17.16
CA LYS A 99 22.29 1.46 18.48
C LYS A 99 20.75 1.50 18.47
N TYR A 100 20.16 2.58 17.95
CA TYR A 100 18.73 2.86 18.10
C TYR A 100 17.86 2.31 16.95
N VAL A 101 18.44 1.99 15.80
CA VAL A 101 17.69 1.42 14.66
C VAL A 101 18.14 -0.01 14.42
N PHE A 102 19.38 -0.22 13.99
CA PHE A 102 19.82 -1.54 13.50
C PHE A 102 19.97 -2.61 14.60
N LYS A 103 20.26 -2.23 15.83
CA LYS A 103 20.31 -3.15 16.98
C LYS A 103 18.99 -3.22 17.77
N ASN A 104 17.99 -2.42 17.40
CA ASN A 104 16.70 -2.46 18.06
C ASN A 104 15.82 -3.57 17.47
N PRO A 105 15.52 -4.65 18.19
CA PRO A 105 14.75 -5.77 17.67
C PRO A 105 13.32 -5.37 17.31
N LEU A 106 12.74 -4.38 17.98
CA LEU A 106 11.38 -3.93 17.70
C LEU A 106 11.24 -3.29 16.32
N ILE A 107 12.28 -2.59 15.84
CA ILE A 107 12.30 -2.03 14.47
C ILE A 107 12.33 -3.14 13.42
N TRP A 108 13.06 -4.23 13.66
CA TRP A 108 13.07 -5.39 12.77
C TRP A 108 11.73 -6.12 12.75
N ILE A 109 11.11 -6.30 13.92
CA ILE A 109 9.78 -6.91 14.00
C ILE A 109 8.77 -6.06 13.24
N LEU A 110 8.81 -4.71 13.37
CA LEU A 110 7.96 -3.80 12.61
C LEU A 110 8.25 -3.89 11.10
N GLY A 111 9.50 -4.01 10.69
CA GLY A 111 9.88 -4.23 9.29
C GLY A 111 9.27 -5.52 8.74
N PHE A 112 9.45 -6.65 9.43
CA PHE A 112 8.83 -7.91 9.02
C PHE A 112 7.30 -7.85 9.04
N ALA A 113 6.70 -7.21 10.04
CA ALA A 113 5.25 -7.02 10.05
C ALA A 113 4.78 -6.21 8.83
N ASN A 114 5.53 -5.15 8.46
CA ASN A 114 5.24 -4.33 7.30
C ASN A 114 5.30 -5.12 5.98
N PHE A 115 6.24 -6.05 5.86
CA PHE A 115 6.32 -6.97 4.73
C PHE A 115 5.01 -7.73 4.53
N PHE A 116 4.44 -8.30 5.58
CA PHE A 116 3.18 -9.06 5.49
C PHE A 116 1.97 -8.16 5.23
N VAL A 117 1.89 -6.99 5.87
CA VAL A 117 0.83 -6.00 5.61
C VAL A 117 0.80 -5.60 4.14
N TYR A 118 1.98 -5.32 3.58
CA TYR A 118 2.09 -4.89 2.19
C TYR A 118 1.81 -6.02 1.19
N ILE A 119 2.15 -7.29 1.50
CA ILE A 119 1.73 -8.43 0.66
C ILE A 119 0.21 -8.45 0.54
N VAL A 120 -0.51 -8.40 1.67
CA VAL A 120 -1.98 -8.45 1.67
C VAL A 120 -2.57 -7.28 0.88
N ARG A 121 -2.05 -6.07 1.09
CA ARG A 121 -2.50 -4.86 0.39
C ARG A 121 -2.26 -4.95 -1.11
N PHE A 122 -1.02 -5.20 -1.54
CA PHE A 122 -0.67 -5.24 -2.95
C PHE A 122 -1.29 -6.41 -3.69
N SER A 123 -1.57 -7.53 -3.00
CA SER A 123 -2.33 -8.63 -3.58
C SER A 123 -3.71 -8.19 -4.06
N VAL A 124 -4.38 -7.31 -3.30
CA VAL A 124 -5.68 -6.76 -3.71
C VAL A 124 -5.51 -5.63 -4.72
N LEU A 125 -4.50 -4.78 -4.57
CA LEU A 125 -4.30 -3.62 -5.44
C LEU A 125 -3.90 -4.05 -6.86
N ASP A 126 -2.89 -4.93 -6.96
CA ASP A 126 -2.31 -5.33 -8.25
C ASP A 126 -3.16 -6.37 -8.98
N TRP A 127 -3.70 -7.33 -8.22
CA TRP A 127 -4.45 -8.46 -8.77
C TRP A 127 -5.96 -8.34 -8.61
N GLY A 128 -6.47 -7.34 -7.88
CA GLY A 128 -7.88 -7.18 -7.55
C GLY A 128 -8.80 -7.25 -8.76
N PRO A 129 -8.58 -6.50 -9.84
CA PRO A 129 -9.44 -6.60 -11.03
C PRO A 129 -9.48 -8.01 -11.63
N SER A 130 -8.31 -8.68 -11.75
CA SER A 130 -8.22 -10.04 -12.27
C SER A 130 -8.83 -11.06 -11.31
N LEU A 131 -8.57 -10.92 -10.01
CA LEU A 131 -9.13 -11.75 -8.95
C LEU A 131 -10.65 -11.66 -8.92
N LEU A 132 -11.22 -10.46 -8.95
CA LEU A 132 -12.68 -10.23 -8.96
C LEU A 132 -13.33 -10.77 -10.24
N SER A 133 -12.70 -10.53 -11.39
CA SER A 133 -13.23 -10.97 -12.66
C SER A 133 -13.20 -12.50 -12.80
N GLN A 134 -12.06 -13.13 -12.48
CA GLN A 134 -11.87 -14.57 -12.70
C GLN A 134 -12.44 -15.44 -11.58
N SER A 135 -12.45 -14.97 -10.32
CA SER A 135 -12.94 -15.77 -9.20
C SER A 135 -14.39 -15.49 -8.83
N LYS A 136 -14.92 -14.29 -9.13
CA LYS A 136 -16.28 -13.85 -8.75
C LYS A 136 -17.14 -13.47 -9.96
N GLY A 137 -16.64 -13.59 -11.20
CA GLY A 137 -17.40 -13.28 -12.40
C GLY A 137 -17.78 -11.80 -12.57
N VAL A 138 -17.15 -10.90 -11.80
CA VAL A 138 -17.40 -9.45 -11.86
C VAL A 138 -16.82 -8.89 -13.16
N SER A 139 -17.55 -8.02 -13.87
CA SER A 139 -17.01 -7.37 -15.05
C SER A 139 -15.78 -6.52 -14.69
N MET A 140 -14.82 -6.41 -15.60
CA MET A 140 -13.56 -5.69 -15.37
C MET A 140 -13.79 -4.23 -14.95
N SER A 141 -14.82 -3.58 -15.49
CA SER A 141 -15.19 -2.20 -15.13
C SER A 141 -15.67 -2.12 -13.68
N HIS A 142 -16.56 -3.00 -13.25
CA HIS A 142 -17.02 -3.05 -11.86
C HIS A 142 -15.88 -3.46 -10.90
N ALA A 143 -15.01 -4.37 -11.33
CA ALA A 143 -13.86 -4.79 -10.53
C ALA A 143 -12.91 -3.61 -10.24
N GLY A 144 -12.64 -2.75 -11.22
CA GLY A 144 -11.87 -1.52 -11.03
C GLY A 144 -12.49 -0.58 -10.00
N TRP A 145 -13.83 -0.37 -10.07
CA TRP A 145 -14.55 0.43 -9.08
C TRP A 145 -14.50 -0.17 -7.67
N LEU A 146 -14.63 -1.50 -7.55
CA LEU A 146 -14.52 -2.18 -6.26
C LEU A 146 -13.13 -1.98 -5.61
N VAL A 147 -12.06 -2.06 -6.42
CA VAL A 147 -10.70 -1.78 -5.93
C VAL A 147 -10.55 -0.31 -5.55
N ALA A 148 -11.09 0.63 -6.32
CA ALA A 148 -11.07 2.04 -5.94
C ALA A 148 -11.80 2.31 -4.61
N MET A 149 -12.92 1.64 -4.38
CA MET A 149 -13.66 1.77 -3.11
C MET A 149 -12.92 1.11 -1.93
N PHE A 150 -12.19 0.03 -2.17
CA PHE A 150 -11.26 -0.56 -1.18
C PHE A 150 -10.21 0.47 -0.73
N GLU A 151 -9.63 1.25 -1.65
CA GLU A 151 -8.68 2.31 -1.34
C GLU A 151 -9.33 3.45 -0.51
N ILE A 152 -10.53 3.90 -0.90
CA ILE A 152 -11.28 4.93 -0.18
C ILE A 152 -11.64 4.47 1.24
N ALA A 153 -12.15 3.25 1.38
CA ALA A 153 -12.43 2.66 2.69
C ALA A 153 -11.14 2.56 3.55
N GLY A 154 -10.01 2.29 2.90
CA GLY A 154 -8.69 2.27 3.54
C GLY A 154 -8.31 3.62 4.15
N ILE A 155 -8.58 4.74 3.49
CA ILE A 155 -8.34 6.09 4.04
C ILE A 155 -9.12 6.28 5.34
N LEU A 156 -10.40 5.90 5.37
CA LEU A 156 -11.23 5.98 6.57
C LEU A 156 -10.70 5.05 7.68
N GLY A 157 -10.25 3.85 7.30
CA GLY A 157 -9.66 2.88 8.22
C GLY A 157 -8.37 3.38 8.86
N MET A 158 -7.52 4.05 8.10
CA MET A 158 -6.29 4.67 8.59
C MET A 158 -6.57 5.75 9.66
N LEU A 159 -7.53 6.64 9.39
CA LEU A 159 -7.95 7.69 10.34
C LEU A 159 -8.55 7.09 11.60
N PHE A 160 -9.42 6.08 11.45
CA PHE A 160 -10.02 5.38 12.58
C PHE A 160 -8.96 4.65 13.41
N ALA A 161 -8.01 3.96 12.79
CA ALA A 161 -6.95 3.24 13.47
C ALA A 161 -6.04 4.19 14.28
N GLY A 162 -5.72 5.37 13.76
CA GLY A 162 -5.00 6.42 14.50
C GLY A 162 -5.78 6.86 15.73
N TRP A 163 -7.03 7.28 15.53
CA TRP A 163 -7.90 7.68 16.64
C TRP A 163 -8.08 6.59 17.70
N ALA A 164 -8.30 5.33 17.30
CA ALA A 164 -8.45 4.19 18.21
C ALA A 164 -7.17 3.90 18.99
N THR A 165 -6.01 4.06 18.36
CA THR A 165 -4.69 3.92 18.98
C THR A 165 -4.53 4.90 20.13
N ASP A 166 -4.87 6.16 19.92
CA ASP A 166 -4.70 7.21 20.92
C ASP A 166 -5.72 7.06 22.04
N LYS A 167 -7.00 6.86 21.69
CA LYS A 167 -8.09 6.87 22.65
C LYS A 167 -8.22 5.58 23.48
N TRP A 168 -8.07 4.41 22.83
CA TRP A 168 -8.33 3.11 23.48
C TRP A 168 -7.07 2.37 23.89
N LEU A 169 -5.97 2.53 23.14
CA LEU A 169 -4.76 1.74 23.31
C LEU A 169 -3.57 2.55 23.85
N LYS A 170 -3.82 3.79 24.29
CA LYS A 170 -2.82 4.66 24.96
C LYS A 170 -1.54 4.82 24.12
N GLY A 171 -1.69 5.09 22.81
CA GLY A 171 -0.60 5.29 21.88
C GLY A 171 0.13 4.01 21.44
N ARG A 172 -0.31 2.82 21.86
CA ARG A 172 0.33 1.53 21.51
C ARG A 172 -0.09 1.07 20.13
N ALA A 173 0.46 1.69 19.09
CA ALA A 173 0.12 1.45 17.68
C ALA A 173 0.23 -0.02 17.26
N HIS A 174 1.23 -0.76 17.76
CA HIS A 174 1.41 -2.19 17.46
C HIS A 174 0.21 -3.06 17.89
N ARG A 175 -0.50 -2.69 18.97
CA ARG A 175 -1.72 -3.40 19.41
C ARG A 175 -2.89 -3.15 18.46
N THR A 176 -3.06 -1.92 18.00
CA THR A 176 -4.06 -1.58 16.97
C THR A 176 -3.80 -2.39 15.71
N CYS A 177 -2.52 -2.53 15.30
CA CYS A 177 -2.15 -3.34 14.15
C CYS A 177 -2.57 -4.82 14.29
N VAL A 178 -2.49 -5.41 15.49
CA VAL A 178 -3.00 -6.79 15.72
C VAL A 178 -4.50 -6.88 15.43
N PHE A 179 -5.31 -5.97 15.97
CA PHE A 179 -6.77 -5.98 15.76
C PHE A 179 -7.10 -5.71 14.27
N CYS A 180 -6.41 -4.79 13.65
CA CYS A 180 -6.59 -4.49 12.24
C CYS A 180 -6.22 -5.69 11.36
N MET A 181 -5.10 -6.38 11.61
CA MET A 181 -4.72 -7.57 10.84
C MET A 181 -5.66 -8.74 11.08
N ALA A 182 -6.18 -8.91 12.31
CA ALA A 182 -7.22 -9.90 12.59
C ALA A 182 -8.51 -9.60 11.82
N GLY A 183 -8.92 -8.34 11.78
CA GLY A 183 -10.06 -7.89 10.96
C GLY A 183 -9.83 -8.10 9.47
N ALA A 184 -8.64 -7.76 8.97
CA ALA A 184 -8.27 -8.00 7.58
C ALA A 184 -8.33 -9.49 7.22
N ALA A 185 -7.76 -10.36 8.06
CA ALA A 185 -7.83 -11.80 7.86
C ALA A 185 -9.29 -12.31 7.84
N LEU A 186 -10.12 -11.82 8.77
CA LEU A 186 -11.54 -12.17 8.82
C LEU A 186 -12.28 -11.76 7.54
N PHE A 187 -12.12 -10.52 7.09
CA PHE A 187 -12.84 -10.03 5.92
C PHE A 187 -12.31 -10.62 4.61
N VAL A 188 -11.00 -10.92 4.50
CA VAL A 188 -10.45 -11.69 3.38
C VAL A 188 -11.02 -13.10 3.38
N PHE A 189 -11.12 -13.75 4.53
CA PHE A 189 -11.74 -15.08 4.66
C PHE A 189 -13.22 -15.04 4.25
N LEU A 190 -14.00 -14.09 4.79
CA LEU A 190 -15.40 -13.94 4.43
C LEU A 190 -15.57 -13.68 2.93
N PHE A 191 -14.76 -12.79 2.35
CA PHE A 191 -14.78 -12.52 0.92
C PHE A 191 -14.48 -13.78 0.08
N TRP A 192 -13.50 -14.58 0.49
CA TRP A 192 -13.18 -15.84 -0.18
C TRP A 192 -14.35 -16.82 -0.18
N GLN A 193 -15.06 -16.95 0.96
CA GLN A 193 -16.19 -17.86 1.12
C GLN A 193 -17.44 -17.44 0.32
N LEU A 194 -17.52 -16.21 -0.13
CA LEU A 194 -18.66 -15.76 -0.95
C LEU A 194 -18.71 -16.54 -2.26
N PRO A 195 -19.91 -17.01 -2.69
CA PRO A 195 -20.07 -17.65 -4.00
C PRO A 195 -19.85 -16.66 -5.15
N ALA A 196 -19.62 -17.20 -6.36
CA ALA A 196 -19.35 -16.36 -7.54
C ALA A 196 -20.58 -15.51 -7.94
N ASP A 197 -21.77 -15.98 -7.63
CA ASP A 197 -23.06 -15.31 -7.88
C ASP A 197 -23.51 -14.40 -6.72
N ALA A 198 -22.63 -14.17 -5.75
CA ALA A 198 -22.95 -13.28 -4.63
C ALA A 198 -23.33 -11.88 -5.11
N PRO A 199 -24.35 -11.24 -4.46
CA PRO A 199 -24.75 -9.90 -4.84
C PRO A 199 -23.59 -8.91 -4.68
N ILE A 200 -23.45 -8.00 -5.63
CA ILE A 200 -22.32 -7.07 -5.73
C ILE A 200 -22.13 -6.22 -4.47
N TRP A 201 -23.21 -5.89 -3.76
CA TRP A 201 -23.13 -5.13 -2.51
C TRP A 201 -22.40 -5.90 -1.40
N LEU A 202 -22.51 -7.23 -1.38
CA LEU A 202 -21.85 -8.08 -0.40
C LEU A 202 -20.34 -8.20 -0.70
N LEU A 203 -19.98 -8.33 -1.98
CA LEU A 203 -18.58 -8.24 -2.43
C LEU A 203 -17.99 -6.87 -2.09
N PHE A 204 -18.76 -5.81 -2.33
CA PHE A 204 -18.37 -4.44 -2.00
C PHE A 204 -18.10 -4.26 -0.51
N THR A 205 -19.07 -4.63 0.35
CA THR A 205 -18.94 -4.40 1.80
C THR A 205 -17.80 -5.20 2.42
N THR A 206 -17.62 -6.46 2.04
CA THR A 206 -16.54 -7.30 2.56
C THR A 206 -15.17 -6.83 2.09
N LEU A 207 -15.05 -6.40 0.83
CA LEU A 207 -13.81 -5.87 0.29
C LEU A 207 -13.44 -4.52 0.91
N CYS A 208 -14.42 -3.61 1.06
CA CYS A 208 -14.22 -2.32 1.75
C CYS A 208 -13.84 -2.50 3.22
N ALA A 209 -14.46 -3.46 3.91
CA ALA A 209 -14.10 -3.77 5.30
C ALA A 209 -12.67 -4.34 5.42
N ALA A 210 -12.23 -5.17 4.45
CA ALA A 210 -10.84 -5.61 4.38
C ALA A 210 -9.89 -4.42 4.16
N GLY A 211 -10.20 -3.51 3.24
CA GLY A 211 -9.43 -2.29 3.00
C GLY A 211 -9.33 -1.41 4.24
N PHE A 212 -10.46 -1.16 4.89
CA PHE A 212 -10.53 -0.41 6.14
C PHE A 212 -9.57 -0.99 7.20
N CYS A 213 -9.49 -2.31 7.33
CA CYS A 213 -8.60 -2.97 8.28
C CYS A 213 -7.12 -2.94 7.84
N ILE A 214 -6.81 -3.14 6.56
CA ILE A 214 -5.42 -3.25 6.06
C ILE A 214 -4.67 -1.92 6.15
N TYR A 215 -5.34 -0.80 5.91
CA TYR A 215 -4.69 0.52 5.89
C TYR A 215 -4.32 1.06 7.28
N GLY A 216 -4.99 0.57 8.34
CA GLY A 216 -4.62 0.89 9.71
C GLY A 216 -3.15 0.57 10.03
N PRO A 217 -2.72 -0.70 9.91
CA PRO A 217 -1.33 -1.08 10.09
C PRO A 217 -0.35 -0.33 9.19
N GLN A 218 -0.71 -0.09 7.93
CA GLN A 218 0.14 0.62 7.00
C GLN A 218 0.53 2.02 7.48
N ALA A 219 -0.42 2.78 8.03
CA ALA A 219 -0.15 4.10 8.59
C ALA A 219 0.58 4.02 9.95
N LEU A 220 0.15 3.09 10.80
CA LEU A 220 0.63 3.00 12.18
C LEU A 220 2.04 2.44 12.30
N ILE A 221 2.52 1.62 11.35
CA ILE A 221 3.89 1.05 11.40
C ILE A 221 4.93 2.17 11.36
N GLY A 222 4.76 3.16 10.50
CA GLY A 222 5.67 4.31 10.43
C GLY A 222 5.72 5.10 11.74
N ILE A 223 4.57 5.33 12.35
CA ILE A 223 4.47 5.98 13.66
C ILE A 223 5.11 5.13 14.75
N ALA A 224 4.82 3.82 14.77
CA ALA A 224 5.42 2.90 15.73
C ALA A 224 6.95 2.83 15.58
N ALA A 225 7.47 2.81 14.35
CA ALA A 225 8.92 2.80 14.10
C ALA A 225 9.57 4.10 14.58
N ALA A 226 8.94 5.25 14.35
CA ALA A 226 9.42 6.54 14.85
C ALA A 226 9.42 6.59 16.39
N ASN A 227 8.36 6.04 17.03
CA ASN A 227 8.24 6.00 18.49
C ASN A 227 9.16 4.98 19.16
N GLN A 228 9.58 3.92 18.45
CA GLN A 228 10.56 2.94 18.95
C GLN A 228 12.01 3.38 18.69
N ALA A 229 12.24 4.31 17.79
CA ALA A 229 13.50 5.00 17.57
C ALA A 229 13.49 6.37 18.29
N THR A 230 14.63 7.02 18.42
CA THR A 230 14.67 8.41 18.88
C THR A 230 14.22 9.37 17.78
N LYS A 231 13.82 10.60 18.13
CA LYS A 231 13.45 11.64 17.15
C LYS A 231 14.53 11.81 16.05
N LYS A 232 15.82 11.73 16.42
CA LYS A 232 16.95 11.86 15.49
C LYS A 232 17.11 10.65 14.56
N ALA A 233 16.56 9.47 14.91
CA ALA A 233 16.66 8.23 14.15
C ALA A 233 15.36 7.83 13.44
N ALA A 234 14.26 8.54 13.67
CA ALA A 234 12.93 8.21 13.18
C ALA A 234 12.86 8.03 11.64
N ALA A 235 13.52 8.91 10.88
CA ALA A 235 13.57 8.83 9.42
C ALA A 235 14.25 7.54 8.95
N THR A 236 15.36 7.15 9.58
CA THR A 236 16.08 5.91 9.24
C THR A 236 15.29 4.67 9.63
N ALA A 237 14.59 4.68 10.78
CA ALA A 237 13.72 3.60 11.20
C ALA A 237 12.55 3.41 10.21
N ASN A 238 11.92 4.51 9.79
CA ASN A 238 10.87 4.49 8.76
C ASN A 238 11.40 4.00 7.41
N GLY A 239 12.59 4.42 7.01
CA GLY A 239 13.24 3.94 5.78
C GLY A 239 13.49 2.43 5.82
N LEU A 240 13.98 1.91 6.95
CA LEU A 240 14.21 0.47 7.12
C LEU A 240 12.91 -0.33 7.07
N THR A 241 11.88 0.07 7.81
CA THR A 241 10.57 -0.61 7.76
C THR A 241 9.92 -0.50 6.40
N GLY A 242 10.07 0.63 5.70
CA GLY A 242 9.60 0.83 4.33
C GLY A 242 10.28 -0.09 3.32
N LEU A 243 11.58 -0.36 3.48
CA LEU A 243 12.33 -1.28 2.63
C LEU A 243 11.69 -2.69 2.64
N PHE A 244 11.32 -3.19 3.82
CA PHE A 244 10.61 -4.47 3.94
C PHE A 244 9.23 -4.42 3.27
N GLY A 245 8.49 -3.32 3.44
CA GLY A 245 7.21 -3.11 2.79
C GLY A 245 7.32 -3.20 1.27
N TYR A 246 8.25 -2.47 0.67
CA TYR A 246 8.43 -2.51 -0.80
C TYR A 246 9.05 -3.82 -1.30
N ALA A 247 9.90 -4.49 -0.53
CA ALA A 247 10.40 -5.81 -0.90
C ALA A 247 9.27 -6.85 -1.03
N SER A 248 8.16 -6.65 -0.33
CA SER A 248 6.98 -7.52 -0.41
C SER A 248 6.31 -7.54 -1.79
N THR A 249 6.48 -6.48 -2.60
CA THR A 249 5.88 -6.39 -3.94
C THR A 249 6.38 -7.47 -4.89
N LEU A 250 7.60 -7.98 -4.67
CA LEU A 250 8.11 -9.13 -5.43
C LEU A 250 7.28 -10.40 -5.14
N VAL A 251 6.89 -10.60 -3.89
CA VAL A 251 6.09 -11.77 -3.49
C VAL A 251 4.63 -11.58 -3.89
N SER A 252 4.03 -10.42 -3.67
CA SER A 252 2.64 -10.16 -4.07
C SER A 252 2.48 -10.13 -5.59
N GLY A 253 3.40 -9.53 -6.32
CA GLY A 253 3.34 -9.45 -7.78
C GLY A 253 3.61 -10.81 -8.43
N VAL A 254 4.86 -11.27 -8.37
CA VAL A 254 5.28 -12.50 -9.06
C VAL A 254 4.76 -13.75 -8.36
N GLY A 255 4.86 -13.81 -7.03
CA GLY A 255 4.49 -15.00 -6.27
C GLY A 255 3.00 -15.30 -6.34
N LEU A 256 2.15 -14.29 -6.10
CA LEU A 256 0.70 -14.48 -6.19
C LEU A 256 0.24 -14.79 -7.61
N GLY A 257 0.82 -14.10 -8.62
CA GLY A 257 0.53 -14.38 -10.03
C GLY A 257 0.88 -15.83 -10.41
N PHE A 258 2.04 -16.31 -9.97
CA PHE A 258 2.44 -17.70 -10.19
C PHE A 258 1.46 -18.70 -9.53
N VAL A 259 1.07 -18.45 -8.27
CA VAL A 259 0.11 -19.31 -7.57
C VAL A 259 -1.25 -19.27 -8.25
N ALA A 260 -1.76 -18.11 -8.61
CA ALA A 260 -3.06 -17.96 -9.28
C ALA A 260 -3.08 -18.68 -10.64
N GLN A 261 -1.98 -18.62 -11.40
CA GLN A 261 -1.89 -19.21 -12.73
C GLN A 261 -1.76 -20.74 -12.68
N HIS A 262 -0.99 -21.30 -11.73
CA HIS A 262 -0.69 -22.74 -11.69
C HIS A 262 -1.62 -23.54 -10.76
N TYR A 263 -2.07 -22.92 -9.68
CA TYR A 263 -2.88 -23.58 -8.65
C TYR A 263 -4.29 -22.99 -8.50
N GLY A 264 -4.56 -21.88 -9.19
CA GLY A 264 -5.86 -21.20 -9.17
C GLY A 264 -6.06 -20.23 -8.01
N TRP A 265 -7.13 -19.44 -8.10
CA TRP A 265 -7.42 -18.36 -7.15
C TRP A 265 -7.70 -18.83 -5.72
N ASN A 266 -8.20 -20.07 -5.53
CA ASN A 266 -8.43 -20.59 -4.17
C ASN A 266 -7.13 -20.66 -3.36
N TRP A 267 -6.05 -21.13 -3.96
CA TRP A 267 -4.74 -21.16 -3.32
C TRP A 267 -4.14 -19.76 -3.13
N ALA A 268 -4.44 -18.84 -4.04
CA ALA A 268 -4.08 -17.43 -3.90
C ALA A 268 -4.74 -16.81 -2.66
N TYR A 269 -6.04 -17.05 -2.44
CA TYR A 269 -6.74 -16.60 -1.23
C TYR A 269 -6.16 -17.21 0.06
N VAL A 270 -5.85 -18.52 0.04
CA VAL A 270 -5.18 -19.17 1.18
C VAL A 270 -3.83 -18.52 1.48
N GLY A 271 -3.08 -18.17 0.43
CA GLY A 271 -1.81 -17.46 0.56
C GLY A 271 -1.99 -16.08 1.20
N ILE A 272 -2.93 -15.26 0.68
CA ILE A 272 -3.21 -13.91 1.22
C ILE A 272 -3.67 -14.01 2.69
N LEU A 273 -4.57 -14.93 3.00
CA LEU A 273 -5.06 -15.17 4.35
C LEU A 273 -3.92 -15.60 5.29
N GLY A 274 -3.08 -16.53 4.84
CA GLY A 274 -1.91 -16.99 5.58
C GLY A 274 -0.97 -15.82 5.91
N MET A 275 -0.69 -14.94 4.93
CA MET A 275 0.15 -13.76 5.14
C MET A 275 -0.48 -12.76 6.13
N ALA A 276 -1.81 -12.57 6.08
CA ALA A 276 -2.52 -11.72 7.04
C ALA A 276 -2.40 -12.28 8.48
N VAL A 277 -2.57 -13.59 8.65
CA VAL A 277 -2.42 -14.25 9.95
C VAL A 277 -0.98 -14.18 10.46
N VAL A 278 0.01 -14.45 9.61
CA VAL A 278 1.43 -14.34 9.99
C VAL A 278 1.77 -12.90 10.38
N GLY A 279 1.32 -11.92 9.62
CA GLY A 279 1.49 -10.50 9.98
C GLY A 279 0.89 -10.16 11.33
N MET A 280 -0.32 -10.65 11.64
CA MET A 280 -0.94 -10.51 12.96
C MET A 280 -0.07 -11.13 14.07
N LEU A 281 0.45 -12.35 13.85
CA LEU A 281 1.30 -13.05 14.82
C LEU A 281 2.63 -12.30 15.05
N VAL A 282 3.20 -11.72 14.01
CA VAL A 282 4.42 -10.89 14.12
C VAL A 282 4.14 -9.66 15.00
N PHE A 283 3.00 -8.98 14.83
CA PHE A 283 2.63 -7.87 15.73
C PHE A 283 2.41 -8.32 17.15
N LEU A 284 1.88 -9.53 17.39
CA LEU A 284 1.70 -10.07 18.74
C LEU A 284 3.02 -10.23 19.49
N LEU A 285 4.16 -10.43 18.81
CA LEU A 285 5.48 -10.46 19.46
C LEU A 285 5.81 -9.13 20.17
N MET A 286 5.18 -8.04 19.72
CA MET A 286 5.35 -6.71 20.32
C MET A 286 4.25 -6.35 21.33
N TRP A 287 3.34 -7.26 21.68
CA TRP A 287 2.18 -6.95 22.52
C TRP A 287 2.53 -6.25 23.84
N GLY A 288 3.65 -6.64 24.45
CA GLY A 288 4.18 -6.07 25.69
C GLY A 288 4.99 -4.78 25.52
N ALA A 289 5.31 -4.37 24.29
CA ALA A 289 6.14 -3.19 24.05
C ALA A 289 5.47 -1.91 24.56
N LYS A 290 6.28 -0.94 24.99
CA LYS A 290 5.80 0.40 25.38
C LYS A 290 5.38 1.18 24.11
N ALA A 291 4.58 2.22 24.30
CA ALA A 291 4.21 3.13 23.22
C ALA A 291 5.45 3.85 22.67
N ASP A 292 6.29 4.34 23.58
CA ASP A 292 7.58 4.97 23.31
C ASP A 292 8.70 4.05 23.79
N GLY A 293 9.60 3.68 22.90
CA GLY A 293 10.65 2.69 23.16
C GLY A 293 11.95 3.24 23.69
N TYR A 294 12.08 4.55 23.83
CA TYR A 294 13.27 5.23 24.38
C TYR A 294 12.90 6.05 25.63
N GLU A 295 13.80 6.06 26.61
CA GLU A 295 13.70 6.99 27.72
C GLU A 295 14.01 8.40 27.20
N PRO A 296 13.29 9.46 27.64
CA PRO A 296 13.71 10.83 27.36
C PRO A 296 15.18 10.96 27.85
N GLU A 297 16.07 11.44 26.99
CA GLU A 297 17.40 11.83 27.44
C GLU A 297 17.17 12.86 28.56
N ALA A 298 17.61 12.55 29.78
CA ALA A 298 17.59 13.50 30.87
C ALA A 298 18.35 14.75 30.40
N GLU A 299 17.64 15.88 30.41
CA GLU A 299 18.14 17.20 30.05
C GLU A 299 19.34 17.60 30.96
#